data_b82fd587c54fe6e494bc3b2b70441ec3
#
_entry.id   b82fd587c54fe6e494bc3b2b70441ec3
#
_cell.length_a   1.000
_cell.length_b   1.000
_cell.length_c   1.000
_cell.angle_alpha   90.00
_cell.angle_beta   90.00
_cell.angle_gamma   90.00
#
_symmetry.space_group_name_H-M   'P 1'
#
loop_
_entity.id
_entity.type
_entity.pdbx_description
1 polymer ?
#
loop_
_entity_poly.entity_id
_entity_poly.type
_entity_poly.pdbx_seq_one_letter_code
_entity_poly.pdbx_strand_id
1 'polypeptide(L)'
;MCCSVDAMDFKLKLIDRASFIRLVILTIAIASIAIFGWSLTIWMPGESYHQGLQPLSGTETRLQGMLAQDIETLEVTIGRRNVDNYQKLVAAKDFLDRELLQAGYTVRSQNYTVDGQTFSNLEVEIPGSSRADEILVIGGHYDSAVTSPGADDRTGAAAVLALAREFVGTKPMRTLRFVEFTDREPPYSSTQKRGSQVYAQAAKERGDKIVGMFSLETLGYFTDTANTQKYPPPLSFLYPNQGNFIGFISEIDSRELLRNTIRSFRAQTKFPSEGVALPSSIQGVGWSDLRSFWQQGYQAVRITDTAPLRYPQYHTADDTIDKIDFEKLSRVTYGISKVIRDFVGLEG
;
A
#
# COMPACT_ATOMS: atom_id res chain seq x y z
N MET A 1 -36.06 14.09 75.46
CA MET A 1 -36.21 14.23 74.02
C MET A 1 -35.21 13.29 73.35
N CYS A 2 -35.65 12.08 73.00
CA CYS A 2 -34.83 11.10 72.27
C CYS A 2 -35.14 11.26 70.77
N CYS A 3 -34.19 11.69 70.03
CA CYS A 3 -34.27 11.63 68.53
C CYS A 3 -33.87 10.23 68.04
N SER A 4 -34.84 9.48 67.55
CA SER A 4 -34.60 8.25 66.78
C SER A 4 -34.11 8.62 65.41
N VAL A 5 -32.90 8.18 65.06
CA VAL A 5 -32.36 8.26 63.69
C VAL A 5 -32.90 7.06 62.90
N ASP A 6 -33.85 7.32 62.02
CA ASP A 6 -34.34 6.32 61.07
C ASP A 6 -33.18 5.89 60.16
N ALA A 7 -32.74 4.66 60.28
CA ALA A 7 -31.80 4.02 59.32
C ALA A 7 -32.55 3.81 58.00
N MET A 8 -32.14 4.54 56.94
CA MET A 8 -32.57 4.31 55.56
C MET A 8 -32.06 2.96 55.09
N ASP A 9 -32.93 1.97 55.05
CA ASP A 9 -32.65 0.63 54.51
C ASP A 9 -32.52 0.71 52.99
N PHE A 10 -31.29 0.85 52.48
CA PHE A 10 -30.97 0.81 51.08
C PHE A 10 -31.09 -0.64 50.60
N LYS A 11 -32.30 -1.07 50.22
CA LYS A 11 -32.50 -2.34 49.49
C LYS A 11 -31.95 -2.19 48.09
N LEU A 12 -30.73 -2.68 47.86
CA LEU A 12 -30.22 -2.97 46.51
C LEU A 12 -31.24 -3.89 45.82
N LYS A 13 -32.02 -3.36 44.89
CA LYS A 13 -32.84 -4.17 43.98
C LYS A 13 -31.90 -5.00 43.13
N LEU A 14 -31.72 -6.26 43.51
CA LEU A 14 -31.11 -7.26 42.62
C LEU A 14 -31.85 -7.23 41.26
N ILE A 15 -31.10 -7.22 40.19
CA ILE A 15 -31.61 -7.22 38.80
C ILE A 15 -32.68 -8.29 38.68
N ASP A 16 -33.90 -7.92 38.28
CA ASP A 16 -34.95 -8.91 38.07
C ASP A 16 -34.62 -9.83 36.88
N ARG A 17 -35.23 -11.02 36.83
CA ARG A 17 -34.94 -12.01 35.80
C ARG A 17 -35.11 -11.47 34.36
N ALA A 18 -36.07 -10.57 34.14
CA ALA A 18 -36.32 -9.97 32.85
C ALA A 18 -35.19 -8.99 32.46
N SER A 19 -34.74 -8.16 33.38
CA SER A 19 -33.61 -7.25 33.19
C SER A 19 -32.31 -8.00 32.97
N PHE A 20 -32.08 -9.11 33.67
CA PHE A 20 -30.92 -9.98 33.42
C PHE A 20 -30.94 -10.58 32.02
N ILE A 21 -32.09 -11.11 31.56
CA ILE A 21 -32.24 -11.68 30.22
C ILE A 21 -31.99 -10.60 29.13
N ARG A 22 -32.53 -9.38 29.32
CA ARG A 22 -32.30 -8.25 28.39
C ARG A 22 -30.81 -7.88 28.33
N LEU A 23 -30.12 -7.84 29.46
CA LEU A 23 -28.68 -7.56 29.51
C LEU A 23 -27.88 -8.65 28.75
N VAL A 24 -28.20 -9.91 28.96
CA VAL A 24 -27.55 -11.03 28.26
C VAL A 24 -27.77 -10.92 26.74
N ILE A 25 -29.00 -10.67 26.29
CA ILE A 25 -29.30 -10.51 24.86
C ILE A 25 -28.52 -9.33 24.28
N LEU A 26 -28.48 -8.20 24.96
CA LEU A 26 -27.72 -7.01 24.52
C LEU A 26 -26.22 -7.30 24.44
N THR A 27 -25.67 -7.98 25.45
CA THR A 27 -24.25 -8.38 25.45
C THR A 27 -23.91 -9.31 24.28
N ILE A 28 -24.78 -10.30 24.01
CA ILE A 28 -24.59 -11.21 22.86
C ILE A 28 -24.67 -10.40 21.54
N ALA A 29 -25.62 -9.50 21.41
CA ALA A 29 -25.76 -8.67 20.22
C ALA A 29 -24.52 -7.79 19.98
N ILE A 30 -24.01 -7.12 21.02
CA ILE A 30 -22.81 -6.29 20.95
C ILE A 30 -21.58 -7.16 20.60
N ALA A 31 -21.43 -8.33 21.26
CA ALA A 31 -20.32 -9.23 20.95
C ALA A 31 -20.38 -9.75 19.50
N SER A 32 -21.59 -10.08 19.01
CA SER A 32 -21.77 -10.51 17.62
C SER A 32 -21.41 -9.42 16.62
N ILE A 33 -21.81 -8.18 16.85
CA ILE A 33 -21.45 -7.02 16.03
C ILE A 33 -19.93 -6.80 16.07
N ALA A 34 -19.30 -6.89 17.23
CA ALA A 34 -17.86 -6.72 17.37
C ALA A 34 -17.08 -7.82 16.63
N ILE A 35 -17.49 -9.09 16.77
CA ILE A 35 -16.90 -10.23 16.07
C ILE A 35 -17.08 -10.08 14.55
N PHE A 36 -18.26 -9.69 14.11
CA PHE A 36 -18.52 -9.45 12.69
C PHE A 36 -17.66 -8.31 12.15
N GLY A 37 -17.62 -7.17 12.84
CA GLY A 37 -16.75 -6.04 12.48
C GLY A 37 -15.27 -6.44 12.43
N TRP A 38 -14.78 -7.16 13.43
CA TRP A 38 -13.43 -7.72 13.46
C TRP A 38 -13.17 -8.62 12.25
N SER A 39 -14.09 -9.53 11.96
CA SER A 39 -13.94 -10.45 10.83
C SER A 39 -13.93 -9.74 9.48
N LEU A 40 -14.62 -8.62 9.33
CA LEU A 40 -14.63 -7.83 8.09
C LEU A 40 -13.37 -7.01 7.90
N THR A 41 -12.82 -6.45 8.98
CA THR A 41 -11.82 -5.36 8.89
C THR A 41 -10.43 -5.79 9.32
N ILE A 42 -10.29 -6.57 10.38
CA ILE A 42 -9.01 -6.83 11.06
C ILE A 42 -8.48 -8.24 10.76
N TRP A 43 -9.39 -9.23 10.70
CA TRP A 43 -8.93 -10.59 10.52
C TRP A 43 -8.26 -10.81 9.16
N MET A 44 -7.01 -11.28 9.20
CA MET A 44 -6.20 -11.63 8.03
C MET A 44 -5.72 -13.07 8.11
N PRO A 45 -5.70 -13.80 6.97
CA PRO A 45 -5.23 -15.19 6.94
C PRO A 45 -3.71 -15.29 7.08
N GLY A 46 -3.26 -16.44 7.62
CA GLY A 46 -1.85 -16.68 7.92
C GLY A 46 -1.37 -15.89 9.12
N GLU A 47 -0.13 -16.10 9.51
CA GLU A 47 0.51 -15.41 10.65
C GLU A 47 1.59 -14.47 10.17
N SER A 48 1.70 -13.29 10.81
CA SER A 48 2.83 -12.38 10.63
C SER A 48 4.11 -13.04 11.12
N TYR A 49 5.22 -12.80 10.44
CA TYR A 49 6.50 -13.35 10.86
C TYR A 49 7.09 -12.55 12.02
N HIS A 50 7.50 -13.24 13.09
CA HIS A 50 8.00 -12.61 14.33
C HIS A 50 9.41 -13.05 14.74
N GLN A 51 10.09 -13.83 13.89
CA GLN A 51 11.44 -14.30 14.19
C GLN A 51 12.49 -13.37 13.57
N GLY A 52 13.75 -13.55 13.94
CA GLY A 52 14.87 -12.80 13.34
C GLY A 52 15.00 -13.06 11.84
N LEU A 53 15.25 -11.99 11.08
CA LEU A 53 15.43 -12.08 9.64
C LEU A 53 16.68 -12.91 9.32
N GLN A 54 16.54 -13.80 8.34
CA GLN A 54 17.67 -14.61 7.84
C GLN A 54 18.56 -13.74 6.93
N PRO A 55 19.81 -14.10 6.67
CA PRO A 55 20.63 -13.42 5.66
C PRO A 55 19.92 -13.31 4.32
N LEU A 56 20.20 -12.25 3.56
CA LEU A 56 19.62 -12.08 2.22
C LEU A 56 19.98 -13.25 1.30
N SER A 57 19.01 -13.71 0.53
CA SER A 57 19.25 -14.59 -0.60
C SER A 57 19.99 -13.86 -1.74
N GLY A 58 20.59 -14.60 -2.68
CA GLY A 58 21.24 -13.97 -3.84
C GLY A 58 20.29 -13.08 -4.67
N THR A 59 19.01 -13.44 -4.77
CA THR A 59 18.00 -12.61 -5.45
C THR A 59 17.70 -11.33 -4.68
N GLU A 60 17.53 -11.41 -3.37
CA GLU A 60 17.33 -10.22 -2.53
C GLU A 60 18.53 -9.28 -2.55
N THR A 61 19.76 -9.81 -2.51
CA THR A 61 21.01 -9.02 -2.62
C THR A 61 21.10 -8.28 -3.96
N ARG A 62 20.72 -8.95 -5.06
CA ARG A 62 20.68 -8.31 -6.39
C ARG A 62 19.62 -7.21 -6.42
N LEU A 63 18.42 -7.46 -5.91
CA LEU A 63 17.36 -6.46 -5.80
C LEU A 63 17.79 -5.27 -4.95
N GLN A 64 18.47 -5.50 -3.83
CA GLN A 64 19.01 -4.44 -2.97
C GLN A 64 19.91 -3.48 -3.77
N GLY A 65 20.85 -4.03 -4.56
CA GLY A 65 21.73 -3.21 -5.39
C GLY A 65 21.00 -2.43 -6.46
N MET A 66 20.03 -3.05 -7.14
CA MET A 66 19.22 -2.38 -8.17
C MET A 66 18.37 -1.25 -7.58
N LEU A 67 17.66 -1.52 -6.49
CA LEU A 67 16.83 -0.54 -5.80
C LEU A 67 17.66 0.66 -5.30
N ALA A 68 18.84 0.40 -4.72
CA ALA A 68 19.74 1.45 -4.28
C ALA A 68 20.18 2.37 -5.43
N GLN A 69 20.57 1.79 -6.57
CA GLN A 69 20.98 2.55 -7.76
C GLN A 69 19.82 3.38 -8.35
N ASP A 70 18.63 2.80 -8.46
CA ASP A 70 17.45 3.50 -9.02
C ASP A 70 17.02 4.66 -8.10
N ILE A 71 16.98 4.42 -6.79
CA ILE A 71 16.64 5.46 -5.80
C ILE A 71 17.70 6.56 -5.77
N GLU A 72 19.00 6.22 -5.81
CA GLU A 72 20.08 7.21 -5.91
C GLU A 72 19.93 8.09 -7.16
N THR A 73 19.57 7.49 -8.28
CA THR A 73 19.33 8.26 -9.52
C THR A 73 18.14 9.20 -9.38
N LEU A 74 17.02 8.70 -8.87
CA LEU A 74 15.79 9.49 -8.70
C LEU A 74 15.96 10.59 -7.64
N GLU A 75 16.65 10.33 -6.54
CA GLU A 75 16.75 11.24 -5.40
C GLU A 75 17.96 12.16 -5.48
N VAL A 76 19.16 11.64 -5.72
CA VAL A 76 20.39 12.41 -5.68
C VAL A 76 20.64 13.09 -7.02
N THR A 77 20.56 12.33 -8.12
CA THR A 77 20.89 12.86 -9.46
C THR A 77 19.78 13.76 -10.01
N ILE A 78 18.52 13.31 -9.93
CA ILE A 78 17.36 14.07 -10.42
C ILE A 78 16.85 15.02 -9.33
N GLY A 79 16.58 14.52 -8.13
CA GLY A 79 16.14 15.32 -7.00
C GLY A 79 14.63 15.57 -6.98
N ARG A 80 14.22 16.73 -6.43
CA ARG A 80 12.80 17.13 -6.34
C ARG A 80 12.17 17.18 -7.73
N ARG A 81 11.12 16.43 -7.96
CA ARG A 81 10.44 16.25 -9.25
C ARG A 81 8.93 16.35 -9.08
N ASN A 82 8.46 17.55 -9.25
CA ASN A 82 7.06 17.94 -9.05
C ASN A 82 6.73 19.12 -9.97
N VAL A 83 5.53 19.65 -9.83
CA VAL A 83 5.07 20.76 -10.67
C VAL A 83 5.96 22.01 -10.61
N ASP A 84 6.56 22.29 -9.44
CA ASP A 84 7.47 23.44 -9.27
C ASP A 84 8.86 23.17 -9.87
N ASN A 85 9.21 21.88 -10.03
CA ASN A 85 10.46 21.40 -10.61
C ASN A 85 10.19 20.55 -11.86
N TYR A 86 9.34 21.05 -12.75
CA TYR A 86 8.79 20.29 -13.89
C TYR A 86 9.87 19.65 -14.76
N GLN A 87 11.00 20.31 -15.03
CA GLN A 87 12.11 19.72 -15.80
C GLN A 87 12.71 18.48 -15.11
N LYS A 88 12.72 18.45 -13.79
CA LYS A 88 13.14 17.30 -13.00
C LYS A 88 12.11 16.16 -13.06
N LEU A 89 10.83 16.51 -13.08
CA LEU A 89 9.75 15.53 -13.29
C LEU A 89 9.86 14.88 -14.68
N VAL A 90 10.13 15.66 -15.72
CA VAL A 90 10.40 15.15 -17.07
C VAL A 90 11.64 14.25 -17.08
N ALA A 91 12.73 14.67 -16.41
CA ALA A 91 13.94 13.85 -16.32
C ALA A 91 13.71 12.50 -15.62
N ALA A 92 12.85 12.44 -14.59
CA ALA A 92 12.46 11.20 -13.93
C ALA A 92 11.64 10.29 -14.85
N LYS A 93 10.68 10.87 -15.58
CA LYS A 93 9.91 10.17 -16.61
C LYS A 93 10.85 9.58 -17.67
N ASP A 94 11.81 10.37 -18.17
CA ASP A 94 12.75 9.92 -19.21
C ASP A 94 13.74 8.85 -18.68
N PHE A 95 14.10 8.91 -17.41
CA PHE A 95 14.87 7.86 -16.75
C PHE A 95 14.09 6.54 -16.73
N LEU A 96 12.87 6.54 -16.20
CA LEU A 96 12.03 5.34 -16.09
C LEU A 96 11.72 4.75 -17.49
N ASP A 97 11.38 5.59 -18.46
CA ASP A 97 11.12 5.18 -19.83
C ASP A 97 12.34 4.45 -20.45
N ARG A 98 13.52 5.03 -20.32
CA ARG A 98 14.78 4.44 -20.79
C ARG A 98 15.07 3.10 -20.14
N GLU A 99 14.91 2.99 -18.80
CA GLU A 99 15.19 1.77 -18.06
C GLU A 99 14.21 0.64 -18.43
N LEU A 100 12.95 0.96 -18.68
CA LEU A 100 11.94 0.00 -19.15
C LEU A 100 12.22 -0.44 -20.60
N LEU A 101 12.63 0.49 -21.47
CA LEU A 101 13.05 0.16 -22.84
C LEU A 101 14.30 -0.74 -22.84
N GLN A 102 15.30 -0.44 -22.01
CA GLN A 102 16.52 -1.27 -21.88
C GLN A 102 16.23 -2.66 -21.33
N ALA A 103 15.20 -2.79 -20.47
CA ALA A 103 14.74 -4.09 -20.01
C ALA A 103 14.07 -4.92 -21.11
N GLY A 104 13.75 -4.33 -22.27
CA GLY A 104 13.17 -5.00 -23.43
C GLY A 104 11.67 -4.79 -23.61
N TYR A 105 11.07 -3.88 -22.88
CA TYR A 105 9.66 -3.53 -23.03
C TYR A 105 9.41 -2.54 -24.17
N THR A 106 8.17 -2.54 -24.67
CA THR A 106 7.59 -1.40 -25.38
C THR A 106 6.83 -0.57 -24.36
N VAL A 107 7.28 0.66 -24.13
CA VAL A 107 6.66 1.57 -23.18
C VAL A 107 5.50 2.33 -23.83
N ARG A 108 4.34 2.31 -23.19
CA ARG A 108 3.19 3.14 -23.57
C ARG A 108 3.11 4.35 -22.65
N SER A 109 3.20 5.55 -23.23
CA SER A 109 3.05 6.81 -22.50
C SER A 109 1.61 7.30 -22.63
N GLN A 110 0.88 7.40 -21.52
CA GLN A 110 -0.41 8.07 -21.44
C GLN A 110 -0.20 9.53 -21.07
N ASN A 111 -0.20 10.40 -22.07
CA ASN A 111 -0.01 11.83 -21.90
C ASN A 111 -1.34 12.52 -21.60
N TYR A 112 -1.32 13.48 -20.67
CA TYR A 112 -2.46 14.35 -20.35
C TYR A 112 -1.96 15.74 -19.93
N THR A 113 -2.82 16.74 -20.04
CA THR A 113 -2.44 18.13 -19.77
C THR A 113 -3.16 18.66 -18.54
N VAL A 114 -2.42 19.27 -17.64
CA VAL A 114 -2.93 19.94 -16.45
C VAL A 114 -2.31 21.32 -16.37
N ASP A 115 -3.13 22.35 -16.32
CA ASP A 115 -2.71 23.75 -16.18
C ASP A 115 -1.61 24.19 -17.18
N GLY A 116 -1.69 23.64 -18.41
CA GLY A 116 -0.76 23.93 -19.50
C GLY A 116 0.53 23.12 -19.52
N GLN A 117 0.75 22.24 -18.53
CA GLN A 117 1.88 21.30 -18.51
C GLN A 117 1.44 19.90 -18.92
N THR A 118 2.30 19.16 -19.61
CA THR A 118 2.05 17.78 -20.02
C THR A 118 2.64 16.79 -19.03
N PHE A 119 1.81 15.92 -18.51
CA PHE A 119 2.19 14.84 -17.61
C PHE A 119 2.02 13.48 -18.28
N SER A 120 2.71 12.45 -17.82
CA SER A 120 2.70 11.15 -18.48
C SER A 120 2.69 10.01 -17.46
N ASN A 121 1.71 9.12 -17.55
CA ASN A 121 1.86 7.79 -16.97
C ASN A 121 2.64 6.90 -17.93
N LEU A 122 3.53 6.06 -17.41
CA LEU A 122 4.26 5.07 -18.21
C LEU A 122 3.70 3.68 -17.93
N GLU A 123 3.39 2.93 -18.96
CA GLU A 123 2.86 1.56 -18.84
C GLU A 123 3.70 0.59 -19.65
N VAL A 124 4.02 -0.57 -19.05
CA VAL A 124 4.49 -1.74 -19.77
C VAL A 124 3.57 -2.92 -19.47
N GLU A 125 3.40 -3.79 -20.46
CA GLU A 125 2.47 -4.91 -20.38
C GLU A 125 3.13 -6.23 -20.76
N ILE A 126 2.83 -7.27 -19.98
CA ILE A 126 3.13 -8.66 -20.32
C ILE A 126 1.78 -9.34 -20.60
N PRO A 127 1.48 -9.68 -21.84
CA PRO A 127 0.20 -10.29 -22.19
C PRO A 127 0.02 -11.64 -21.48
N GLY A 128 -1.17 -11.89 -20.97
CA GLY A 128 -1.56 -13.17 -20.43
C GLY A 128 -1.76 -14.22 -21.51
N SER A 129 -1.76 -15.49 -21.11
CA SER A 129 -2.01 -16.64 -21.99
C SER A 129 -3.47 -17.13 -21.93
N SER A 130 -3.82 -17.90 -20.92
CA SER A 130 -5.14 -18.54 -20.80
C SER A 130 -6.24 -17.64 -20.19
N ARG A 131 -5.87 -16.56 -19.54
CA ARG A 131 -6.76 -15.56 -18.90
C ARG A 131 -6.31 -14.14 -19.25
N ALA A 132 -6.00 -13.92 -20.53
CA ALA A 132 -5.43 -12.66 -21.01
C ALA A 132 -6.33 -11.44 -20.83
N ASP A 133 -7.65 -11.65 -20.72
CA ASP A 133 -8.64 -10.60 -20.44
C ASP A 133 -8.60 -10.12 -18.97
N GLU A 134 -8.05 -10.90 -18.07
CA GLU A 134 -7.92 -10.54 -16.66
C GLU A 134 -6.56 -9.84 -16.43
N ILE A 135 -6.62 -8.61 -15.92
CA ILE A 135 -5.46 -7.73 -15.81
C ILE A 135 -5.14 -7.51 -14.34
N LEU A 136 -3.88 -7.78 -13.94
CA LEU A 136 -3.31 -7.31 -12.69
C LEU A 136 -2.46 -6.07 -12.96
N VAL A 137 -2.72 -4.98 -12.24
CA VAL A 137 -1.94 -3.74 -12.32
C VAL A 137 -1.05 -3.63 -11.09
N ILE A 138 0.24 -3.35 -11.29
CA ILE A 138 1.21 -2.98 -10.25
C ILE A 138 1.63 -1.56 -10.54
N GLY A 139 1.38 -0.65 -9.60
CA GLY A 139 1.66 0.76 -9.84
C GLY A 139 2.25 1.47 -8.63
N GLY A 140 3.02 2.51 -8.92
CA GLY A 140 3.57 3.47 -7.98
C GLY A 140 3.67 4.83 -8.64
N HIS A 141 3.90 5.89 -7.84
CA HIS A 141 4.06 7.22 -8.41
C HIS A 141 5.53 7.66 -8.39
N TYR A 142 5.95 8.41 -9.42
CA TYR A 142 7.33 8.86 -9.55
C TYR A 142 7.55 10.35 -9.26
N ASP A 143 6.50 11.14 -9.06
CA ASP A 143 6.59 12.53 -8.61
C ASP A 143 6.90 12.59 -7.10
N SER A 144 7.38 13.72 -6.61
CA SER A 144 7.70 13.94 -5.20
C SER A 144 6.92 15.11 -4.63
N ALA A 145 6.71 15.11 -3.31
CA ALA A 145 6.19 16.29 -2.61
C ALA A 145 7.05 17.54 -2.88
N VAL A 146 6.44 18.72 -2.87
CA VAL A 146 7.12 19.99 -3.19
C VAL A 146 8.28 20.25 -2.23
N THR A 147 8.13 19.88 -0.96
CA THR A 147 9.08 20.15 0.11
C THR A 147 10.16 19.08 0.27
N SER A 148 9.97 17.90 -0.31
CA SER A 148 10.81 16.72 -0.06
C SER A 148 11.60 16.31 -1.31
N PRO A 149 12.86 15.89 -1.19
CA PRO A 149 13.51 15.08 -2.21
C PRO A 149 12.82 13.72 -2.33
N GLY A 150 12.14 13.23 -1.27
CA GLY A 150 11.25 12.08 -1.21
C GLY A 150 11.96 10.75 -1.43
N ALA A 151 12.96 10.38 -0.64
CA ALA A 151 13.66 9.10 -0.83
C ALA A 151 12.73 7.91 -0.58
N ASP A 152 11.96 7.95 0.49
CA ASP A 152 10.99 6.89 0.82
C ASP A 152 9.78 6.88 -0.14
N ASP A 153 9.28 8.04 -0.54
CA ASP A 153 8.21 8.14 -1.56
C ASP A 153 8.57 7.42 -2.87
N ARG A 154 9.87 7.35 -3.23
CA ARG A 154 10.34 6.73 -4.48
C ARG A 154 10.53 5.25 -4.41
N THR A 155 10.57 4.71 -3.22
CA THR A 155 10.72 3.26 -3.05
C THR A 155 9.60 2.50 -3.76
N GLY A 156 8.40 3.09 -3.87
CA GLY A 156 7.29 2.56 -4.67
C GLY A 156 7.63 2.46 -6.16
N ALA A 157 8.02 3.58 -6.79
CA ALA A 157 8.39 3.60 -8.21
C ALA A 157 9.62 2.73 -8.49
N ALA A 158 10.67 2.82 -7.68
CA ALA A 158 11.84 1.94 -7.83
C ALA A 158 11.47 0.45 -7.72
N ALA A 159 10.52 0.08 -6.83
CA ALA A 159 10.03 -1.28 -6.72
C ALA A 159 9.21 -1.70 -7.96
N VAL A 160 8.36 -0.82 -8.51
CA VAL A 160 7.64 -1.09 -9.78
C VAL A 160 8.63 -1.35 -10.92
N LEU A 161 9.65 -0.52 -11.06
CA LEU A 161 10.69 -0.69 -12.09
C LEU A 161 11.48 -1.99 -11.89
N ALA A 162 11.91 -2.30 -10.66
CA ALA A 162 12.65 -3.52 -10.33
C ALA A 162 11.81 -4.79 -10.61
N LEU A 163 10.52 -4.76 -10.24
CA LEU A 163 9.57 -5.83 -10.52
C LEU A 163 9.34 -5.97 -12.03
N ALA A 164 9.16 -4.88 -12.77
CA ALA A 164 9.04 -4.93 -14.23
C ALA A 164 10.24 -5.66 -14.85
N ARG A 165 11.47 -5.31 -14.43
CA ARG A 165 12.70 -5.99 -14.92
C ARG A 165 12.72 -7.49 -14.58
N GLU A 166 12.21 -7.88 -13.39
CA GLU A 166 12.17 -9.30 -12.98
C GLU A 166 11.20 -10.14 -13.80
N PHE A 167 10.13 -9.54 -14.30
CA PHE A 167 9.09 -10.26 -15.04
C PHE A 167 9.28 -10.30 -16.56
N VAL A 168 10.33 -9.67 -17.09
CA VAL A 168 10.65 -9.71 -18.54
C VAL A 168 10.72 -11.15 -19.03
N GLY A 169 10.06 -11.42 -20.16
CA GLY A 169 10.07 -12.73 -20.81
C GLY A 169 9.26 -13.82 -20.13
N THR A 170 8.58 -13.52 -19.00
CA THR A 170 7.66 -14.46 -18.37
C THR A 170 6.38 -14.64 -19.20
N LYS A 171 5.65 -15.74 -18.97
CA LYS A 171 4.42 -16.08 -19.69
C LYS A 171 3.27 -16.31 -18.67
N PRO A 172 2.72 -15.25 -18.09
CA PRO A 172 1.68 -15.37 -17.08
C PRO A 172 0.36 -15.89 -17.68
N MET A 173 -0.52 -16.43 -16.84
CA MET A 173 -1.89 -16.76 -17.28
C MET A 173 -2.73 -15.49 -17.47
N ARG A 174 -2.62 -14.52 -16.53
CA ARG A 174 -3.28 -13.21 -16.59
C ARG A 174 -2.34 -12.16 -17.18
N THR A 175 -2.90 -11.16 -17.83
CA THR A 175 -2.13 -9.99 -18.24
C THR A 175 -1.60 -9.23 -17.02
N LEU A 176 -0.32 -8.87 -17.06
CA LEU A 176 0.35 -8.10 -16.02
C LEU A 176 0.77 -6.75 -16.58
N ARG A 177 0.36 -5.66 -15.92
CA ARG A 177 0.77 -4.29 -16.25
C ARG A 177 1.56 -3.70 -15.10
N PHE A 178 2.69 -3.08 -15.42
CA PHE A 178 3.44 -2.20 -14.53
C PHE A 178 3.22 -0.77 -14.97
N VAL A 179 2.85 0.10 -14.02
CA VAL A 179 2.47 1.47 -14.34
C VAL A 179 3.13 2.45 -13.37
N GLU A 180 3.89 3.39 -13.92
CA GLU A 180 4.45 4.52 -13.20
C GLU A 180 3.51 5.72 -13.35
N PHE A 181 2.92 6.16 -12.24
CA PHE A 181 1.98 7.29 -12.21
C PHE A 181 2.69 8.60 -11.91
N THR A 182 2.02 9.71 -12.24
CA THR A 182 2.48 11.06 -11.90
C THR A 182 1.33 11.90 -11.32
N ASP A 183 1.64 13.11 -10.84
CA ASP A 183 0.69 14.05 -10.23
C ASP A 183 -0.08 13.49 -9.02
N ARG A 184 0.58 12.60 -8.25
CA ARG A 184 0.04 12.08 -7.02
C ARG A 184 0.13 13.11 -5.89
N GLU A 185 1.18 13.92 -5.89
CA GLU A 185 1.50 14.87 -4.83
C GLU A 185 0.75 16.21 -4.96
N PRO A 186 0.66 17.05 -3.90
CA PRO A 186 0.08 18.38 -4.01
C PRO A 186 0.75 19.22 -5.12
N PRO A 187 -0.02 20.05 -5.85
CA PRO A 187 -1.40 20.45 -5.56
C PRO A 187 -2.48 19.52 -6.10
N TYR A 188 -2.15 18.45 -6.84
CA TYR A 188 -3.14 17.64 -7.55
C TYR A 188 -3.62 16.41 -6.79
N SER A 189 -3.03 16.08 -5.64
CA SER A 189 -3.30 14.88 -4.84
C SER A 189 -4.78 14.62 -4.49
N SER A 190 -5.60 15.66 -4.39
CA SER A 190 -7.04 15.56 -4.08
C SER A 190 -7.94 15.82 -5.29
N THR A 191 -7.38 15.97 -6.49
CA THR A 191 -8.11 16.35 -7.71
C THR A 191 -8.36 15.16 -8.63
N GLN A 192 -9.17 15.36 -9.67
CA GLN A 192 -9.36 14.42 -10.77
C GLN A 192 -8.20 14.44 -11.78
N LYS A 193 -7.20 15.30 -11.56
CA LYS A 193 -6.06 15.51 -12.46
C LYS A 193 -4.87 14.58 -12.17
N ARG A 194 -4.98 13.72 -11.14
CA ARG A 194 -3.93 12.73 -10.80
C ARG A 194 -3.73 11.72 -11.93
N GLY A 195 -2.50 11.30 -12.17
CA GLY A 195 -2.18 10.31 -13.19
C GLY A 195 -2.91 8.99 -13.02
N SER A 196 -2.97 8.47 -11.79
CA SER A 196 -3.71 7.24 -11.50
C SER A 196 -5.21 7.37 -11.76
N GLN A 197 -5.81 8.57 -11.56
CA GLN A 197 -7.22 8.81 -11.87
C GLN A 197 -7.46 8.82 -13.38
N VAL A 198 -6.60 9.51 -14.13
CA VAL A 198 -6.64 9.53 -15.60
C VAL A 198 -6.48 8.11 -16.16
N TYR A 199 -5.57 7.33 -15.57
CA TYR A 199 -5.34 5.96 -15.98
C TYR A 199 -6.55 5.05 -15.71
N ALA A 200 -7.04 5.05 -14.47
CA ALA A 200 -8.15 4.17 -14.05
C ALA A 200 -9.45 4.49 -14.82
N GLN A 201 -9.72 5.78 -15.07
CA GLN A 201 -10.86 6.20 -15.88
C GLN A 201 -10.72 5.69 -17.33
N ALA A 202 -9.57 5.90 -17.97
CA ALA A 202 -9.33 5.42 -19.33
C ALA A 202 -9.39 3.88 -19.42
N ALA A 203 -8.92 3.16 -18.41
CA ALA A 203 -9.05 1.71 -18.33
C ALA A 203 -10.53 1.28 -18.27
N LYS A 204 -11.35 2.01 -17.49
CA LYS A 204 -12.81 1.78 -17.42
C LYS A 204 -13.50 2.02 -18.75
N GLU A 205 -13.14 3.10 -19.43
CA GLU A 205 -13.69 3.47 -20.75
C GLU A 205 -13.32 2.44 -21.83
N ARG A 206 -12.13 1.84 -21.75
CA ARG A 206 -11.71 0.72 -22.64
C ARG A 206 -12.40 -0.60 -22.31
N GLY A 207 -13.06 -0.71 -21.16
CA GLY A 207 -13.64 -1.97 -20.69
C GLY A 207 -12.60 -2.97 -20.16
N ASP A 208 -11.44 -2.49 -19.71
CA ASP A 208 -10.38 -3.34 -19.14
C ASP A 208 -10.92 -4.10 -17.91
N LYS A 209 -10.72 -5.43 -17.88
CA LYS A 209 -11.10 -6.29 -16.75
C LYS A 209 -9.96 -6.33 -15.73
N ILE A 210 -9.75 -5.24 -15.00
CA ILE A 210 -8.76 -5.20 -13.94
C ILE A 210 -9.27 -6.00 -12.75
N VAL A 211 -8.65 -7.15 -12.46
CA VAL A 211 -9.01 -8.06 -11.36
C VAL A 211 -8.31 -7.72 -10.06
N GLY A 212 -7.33 -6.83 -10.09
CA GLY A 212 -6.65 -6.29 -8.93
C GLY A 212 -5.64 -5.22 -9.30
N MET A 213 -5.41 -4.30 -8.37
CA MET A 213 -4.34 -3.31 -8.45
C MET A 213 -3.55 -3.31 -7.14
N PHE A 214 -2.24 -3.42 -7.22
CA PHE A 214 -1.32 -3.23 -6.10
C PHE A 214 -0.65 -1.88 -6.23
N SER A 215 -0.97 -0.98 -5.29
CA SER A 215 -0.35 0.33 -5.17
C SER A 215 0.86 0.22 -4.24
N LEU A 216 2.04 0.39 -4.79
CA LEU A 216 3.30 0.38 -4.06
C LEU A 216 3.63 1.82 -3.64
N GLU A 217 3.65 2.04 -2.32
CA GLU A 217 3.76 3.39 -1.77
C GLU A 217 4.58 3.40 -0.50
N THR A 218 5.67 4.11 -0.46
CA THR A 218 6.61 4.08 0.66
C THR A 218 6.89 2.67 1.17
N LEU A 219 8.07 2.14 0.92
CA LEU A 219 8.42 0.75 1.24
C LEU A 219 9.75 0.63 1.98
N GLY A 220 10.39 1.77 2.30
CA GLY A 220 11.79 1.79 2.67
C GLY A 220 12.11 2.15 4.11
N TYR A 221 11.18 2.67 4.90
CA TYR A 221 11.48 3.08 6.27
C TYR A 221 11.00 2.05 7.30
N PHE A 222 11.96 1.51 8.06
CA PHE A 222 11.70 0.53 9.11
C PHE A 222 12.48 0.85 10.38
N THR A 223 11.91 0.55 11.55
CA THR A 223 12.55 0.74 12.84
C THR A 223 12.04 -0.25 13.88
N ASP A 224 12.94 -0.80 14.68
CA ASP A 224 12.62 -1.68 15.80
C ASP A 224 12.40 -0.91 17.12
N THR A 225 12.48 0.42 17.08
CA THR A 225 12.26 1.27 18.25
C THR A 225 10.78 1.22 18.67
N ALA A 226 10.53 0.97 19.95
CA ALA A 226 9.17 0.94 20.49
C ALA A 226 8.48 2.29 20.39
N ASN A 227 7.15 2.28 20.22
CA ASN A 227 6.28 3.46 20.11
C ASN A 227 6.55 4.37 18.91
N THR A 228 7.20 3.87 17.88
CA THR A 228 7.41 4.59 16.62
C THR A 228 6.22 4.48 15.66
N GLN A 229 5.48 3.37 15.70
CA GLN A 229 4.29 3.20 14.89
C GLN A 229 3.07 3.83 15.57
N LYS A 230 2.36 4.70 14.85
CA LYS A 230 1.12 5.34 15.29
C LYS A 230 -0.06 4.79 14.50
N TYR A 231 -1.25 4.91 15.10
CA TYR A 231 -2.51 4.46 14.49
C TYR A 231 -3.66 5.38 14.88
N PRO A 232 -4.68 5.54 14.03
CA PRO A 232 -5.96 6.08 14.46
C PRO A 232 -6.59 5.18 15.53
N PRO A 233 -7.20 5.74 16.61
CA PRO A 233 -7.96 4.93 17.55
C PRO A 233 -9.12 4.19 16.87
N PRO A 234 -9.42 2.93 17.25
CA PRO A 234 -8.84 2.11 18.31
C PRO A 234 -7.71 1.16 17.84
N LEU A 235 -7.17 1.32 16.64
CA LEU A 235 -6.24 0.37 16.01
C LEU A 235 -4.95 0.19 16.81
N SER A 236 -4.53 1.18 17.60
CA SER A 236 -3.33 1.10 18.44
C SER A 236 -3.35 -0.03 19.48
N PHE A 237 -4.52 -0.58 19.80
CA PHE A 237 -4.65 -1.74 20.71
C PHE A 237 -4.53 -3.08 19.99
N LEU A 238 -4.52 -3.07 18.66
CA LEU A 238 -4.66 -4.27 17.84
C LEU A 238 -3.40 -4.59 17.02
N TYR A 239 -2.53 -3.62 16.82
CA TYR A 239 -1.36 -3.71 15.95
C TYR A 239 -0.06 -3.39 16.69
N PRO A 240 1.11 -3.86 16.19
CA PRO A 240 2.42 -3.60 16.78
C PRO A 240 2.71 -2.11 16.91
N ASN A 241 3.38 -1.70 17.98
CA ASN A 241 3.79 -0.30 18.20
C ASN A 241 5.20 0.02 17.65
N GLN A 242 5.83 -0.93 16.96
CA GLN A 242 7.12 -0.80 16.29
C GLN A 242 6.92 -0.72 14.79
N GLY A 243 7.63 0.17 14.11
CA GLY A 243 7.56 0.37 12.67
C GLY A 243 8.41 -0.62 11.87
N ASN A 244 8.35 -1.92 12.15
CA ASN A 244 9.21 -2.95 11.56
C ASN A 244 8.48 -3.98 10.68
N PHE A 245 7.29 -3.66 10.18
CA PHE A 245 6.47 -4.52 9.33
C PHE A 245 6.06 -3.79 8.03
N ILE A 246 5.63 -4.57 7.03
CA ILE A 246 4.95 -4.04 5.85
C ILE A 246 3.43 -4.10 6.04
N GLY A 247 2.73 -3.03 5.69
CA GLY A 247 1.29 -2.90 5.78
C GLY A 247 0.58 -3.21 4.47
N PHE A 248 -0.54 -3.93 4.54
CA PHE A 248 -1.46 -4.17 3.45
C PHE A 248 -2.80 -3.50 3.79
N ILE A 249 -3.22 -2.52 3.01
CA ILE A 249 -4.38 -1.69 3.32
C ILE A 249 -5.34 -1.68 2.15
N SER A 250 -6.64 -1.88 2.43
CA SER A 250 -7.69 -1.74 1.42
C SER A 250 -8.96 -1.12 1.99
N GLU A 251 -9.89 -0.76 1.11
CA GLU A 251 -11.28 -0.59 1.51
C GLU A 251 -11.97 -1.94 1.71
N ILE A 252 -13.15 -1.91 2.37
CA ILE A 252 -13.88 -3.14 2.73
C ILE A 252 -14.26 -3.97 1.50
N ASP A 253 -14.62 -3.34 0.39
CA ASP A 253 -15.02 -4.04 -0.83
C ASP A 253 -13.84 -4.75 -1.52
N SER A 254 -12.62 -4.32 -1.25
CA SER A 254 -11.38 -4.96 -1.72
C SER A 254 -10.79 -5.97 -0.73
N ARG A 255 -11.49 -6.29 0.39
CA ARG A 255 -10.95 -7.16 1.46
C ARG A 255 -10.55 -8.56 1.01
N GLU A 256 -11.23 -9.13 0.02
CA GLU A 256 -10.88 -10.47 -0.48
C GLU A 256 -9.58 -10.43 -1.28
N LEU A 257 -9.38 -9.40 -2.09
CA LEU A 257 -8.09 -9.16 -2.75
C LEU A 257 -6.99 -8.98 -1.70
N LEU A 258 -7.21 -8.14 -0.68
CA LEU A 258 -6.28 -7.92 0.43
C LEU A 258 -5.92 -9.24 1.13
N ARG A 259 -6.90 -10.06 1.49
CA ARG A 259 -6.70 -11.33 2.16
C ARG A 259 -5.89 -12.32 1.32
N ASN A 260 -6.17 -12.39 0.03
CA ASN A 260 -5.42 -13.24 -0.88
C ASN A 260 -3.97 -12.74 -1.01
N THR A 261 -3.77 -11.42 -1.09
CA THR A 261 -2.45 -10.79 -1.17
C THR A 261 -1.61 -11.07 0.07
N ILE A 262 -2.15 -10.80 1.27
CA ILE A 262 -1.39 -11.01 2.52
C ILE A 262 -1.20 -12.50 2.84
N ARG A 263 -2.15 -13.37 2.47
CA ARG A 263 -1.98 -14.82 2.60
C ARG A 263 -0.81 -15.32 1.76
N SER A 264 -0.74 -14.91 0.49
CA SER A 264 0.36 -15.28 -0.41
C SER A 264 1.69 -14.74 0.11
N PHE A 265 1.73 -13.48 0.54
CA PHE A 265 2.93 -12.88 1.13
C PHE A 265 3.42 -13.65 2.35
N ARG A 266 2.56 -13.93 3.33
CA ARG A 266 2.89 -14.66 4.56
C ARG A 266 3.31 -16.10 4.31
N ALA A 267 2.75 -16.75 3.31
CA ALA A 267 3.10 -18.12 2.94
C ALA A 267 4.50 -18.23 2.32
N GLN A 268 4.96 -17.20 1.63
CA GLN A 268 6.16 -17.25 0.80
C GLN A 268 7.32 -16.41 1.33
N THR A 269 7.10 -15.60 2.38
CA THR A 269 8.11 -14.69 2.94
C THR A 269 8.30 -14.92 4.44
N LYS A 270 9.48 -14.53 4.92
CA LYS A 270 9.82 -14.45 6.35
C LYS A 270 9.97 -12.97 6.73
N PHE A 271 8.92 -12.18 6.49
CA PHE A 271 8.92 -10.75 6.80
C PHE A 271 7.64 -10.37 7.56
N PRO A 272 7.74 -9.51 8.62
CA PRO A 272 6.58 -9.07 9.37
C PRO A 272 5.57 -8.33 8.49
N SER A 273 4.29 -8.64 8.64
CA SER A 273 3.24 -8.06 7.79
C SER A 273 1.93 -7.89 8.53
N GLU A 274 1.30 -6.73 8.38
CA GLU A 274 0.01 -6.42 8.96
C GLU A 274 -1.00 -6.02 7.88
N GLY A 275 -2.28 -6.32 8.11
CA GLY A 275 -3.31 -6.03 7.12
C GLY A 275 -4.56 -5.45 7.75
N VAL A 276 -5.21 -4.54 7.02
CA VAL A 276 -6.49 -3.94 7.46
C VAL A 276 -7.36 -3.55 6.26
N ALA A 277 -8.64 -3.87 6.34
CA ALA A 277 -9.66 -3.38 5.42
C ALA A 277 -10.58 -2.40 6.17
N LEU A 278 -10.58 -1.13 5.78
CA LEU A 278 -11.35 -0.07 6.45
C LEU A 278 -12.21 0.70 5.45
N PRO A 279 -13.30 1.35 5.90
CA PRO A 279 -14.03 2.27 5.04
C PRO A 279 -13.10 3.32 4.43
N SER A 280 -13.25 3.62 3.15
CA SER A 280 -12.45 4.63 2.43
C SER A 280 -12.58 6.05 3.00
N SER A 281 -13.62 6.30 3.82
CA SER A 281 -13.81 7.54 4.57
C SER A 281 -12.87 7.72 5.77
N ILE A 282 -12.22 6.65 6.23
CA ILE A 282 -11.23 6.75 7.30
C ILE A 282 -9.96 7.40 6.76
N GLN A 283 -9.52 8.43 7.48
CA GLN A 283 -8.32 9.19 7.12
C GLN A 283 -7.10 8.27 6.95
N GLY A 284 -6.39 8.43 5.84
CA GLY A 284 -5.19 7.64 5.52
C GLY A 284 -5.47 6.38 4.69
N VAL A 285 -6.68 5.83 4.68
CA VAL A 285 -7.00 4.61 3.92
C VAL A 285 -6.91 4.85 2.42
N GLY A 286 -7.50 5.94 1.92
CA GLY A 286 -7.48 6.30 0.51
C GLY A 286 -6.35 7.27 0.09
N TRP A 287 -5.25 7.34 0.84
CA TRP A 287 -4.14 8.25 0.53
C TRP A 287 -3.13 7.63 -0.42
N SER A 288 -3.57 7.14 -1.56
CA SER A 288 -2.68 6.55 -2.57
C SER A 288 -3.41 6.40 -3.90
N ASP A 289 -2.71 5.92 -4.92
CA ASP A 289 -3.22 5.67 -6.28
C ASP A 289 -4.39 4.68 -6.29
N LEU A 290 -4.45 3.77 -5.34
CA LEU A 290 -5.54 2.80 -5.18
C LEU A 290 -6.94 3.44 -5.15
N ARG A 291 -7.09 4.66 -4.60
CA ARG A 291 -8.37 5.36 -4.54
C ARG A 291 -8.95 5.62 -5.93
N SER A 292 -8.09 5.89 -6.90
CA SER A 292 -8.49 6.12 -8.29
C SER A 292 -9.14 4.88 -8.90
N PHE A 293 -8.62 3.69 -8.57
CA PHE A 293 -9.18 2.41 -8.99
C PHE A 293 -10.49 2.08 -8.29
N TRP A 294 -10.59 2.31 -6.98
CA TRP A 294 -11.85 2.14 -6.24
C TRP A 294 -12.98 3.01 -6.82
N GLN A 295 -12.69 4.26 -7.19
CA GLN A 295 -13.67 5.16 -7.79
C GLN A 295 -14.20 4.65 -9.13
N GLN A 296 -13.46 3.79 -9.82
CA GLN A 296 -13.91 3.13 -11.06
C GLN A 296 -14.51 1.73 -10.81
N GLY A 297 -14.62 1.31 -9.55
CA GLY A 297 -15.17 0.00 -9.16
C GLY A 297 -14.18 -1.15 -9.28
N TYR A 298 -12.89 -0.88 -9.40
CA TYR A 298 -11.85 -1.89 -9.37
C TYR A 298 -11.37 -2.17 -7.94
N GLN A 299 -11.00 -3.41 -7.66
CA GLN A 299 -10.38 -3.77 -6.39
C GLN A 299 -8.92 -3.34 -6.37
N ALA A 300 -8.46 -2.77 -5.25
CA ALA A 300 -7.07 -2.37 -5.09
C ALA A 300 -6.60 -2.51 -3.65
N VAL A 301 -5.30 -2.78 -3.49
CA VAL A 301 -4.58 -2.91 -2.21
C VAL A 301 -3.36 -2.02 -2.24
N ARG A 302 -3.14 -1.24 -1.17
CA ARG A 302 -1.89 -0.52 -0.94
C ARG A 302 -0.94 -1.41 -0.14
N ILE A 303 0.29 -1.49 -0.59
CA ILE A 303 1.41 -2.11 0.11
C ILE A 303 2.35 -0.99 0.51
N THR A 304 2.59 -0.82 1.82
CA THR A 304 3.26 0.36 2.36
C THR A 304 3.95 0.07 3.69
N ASP A 305 5.04 0.74 3.96
CA ASP A 305 5.63 0.80 5.31
C ASP A 305 4.84 1.71 6.27
N THR A 306 3.78 2.38 5.77
CA THR A 306 2.95 3.32 6.52
C THR A 306 3.67 4.62 6.95
N ALA A 307 4.56 5.16 6.12
CA ALA A 307 5.40 6.32 6.43
C ALA A 307 4.68 7.48 7.15
N PRO A 308 3.47 7.93 6.76
CA PRO A 308 2.77 9.01 7.46
C PRO A 308 2.50 8.73 8.95
N LEU A 309 2.59 7.46 9.36
CA LEU A 309 2.28 7.01 10.72
C LEU A 309 3.53 6.54 11.50
N ARG A 310 4.72 6.50 10.86
CA ARG A 310 5.95 6.02 11.49
C ARG A 310 7.20 6.80 11.18
N TYR A 311 7.28 7.44 10.02
CA TYR A 311 8.49 8.08 9.50
C TYR A 311 8.49 9.58 9.80
N PRO A 312 9.37 10.07 10.71
CA PRO A 312 9.37 11.48 11.10
C PRO A 312 9.75 12.45 9.97
N GLN A 313 10.53 11.98 8.99
CA GLN A 313 11.00 12.78 7.86
C GLN A 313 10.06 12.76 6.65
N TYR A 314 8.93 12.04 6.74
CA TYR A 314 7.96 11.96 5.66
C TYR A 314 7.55 13.35 5.16
N HIS A 315 7.68 13.60 3.86
CA HIS A 315 7.42 14.85 3.16
C HIS A 315 8.25 16.06 3.67
N THR A 316 9.40 15.84 4.28
CA THR A 316 10.32 16.89 4.71
C THR A 316 11.59 16.92 3.84
N ALA A 317 12.41 17.96 3.99
CA ALA A 317 13.69 18.08 3.29
C ALA A 317 14.72 17.00 3.73
N ASP A 318 14.49 16.37 4.89
CA ASP A 318 15.36 15.35 5.48
C ASP A 318 14.95 13.91 5.07
N ASP A 319 13.97 13.76 4.18
CA ASP A 319 13.62 12.46 3.56
C ASP A 319 14.66 12.15 2.48
N THR A 320 15.79 11.59 2.91
CA THR A 320 16.99 11.35 2.12
C THR A 320 17.37 9.87 2.10
N ILE A 321 18.17 9.46 1.11
CA ILE A 321 18.52 8.06 0.82
C ILE A 321 19.15 7.32 2.02
N ASP A 322 19.82 8.01 2.92
CA ASP A 322 20.42 7.44 4.13
C ASP A 322 19.39 6.96 5.18
N LYS A 323 18.11 7.29 4.99
CA LYS A 323 17.00 6.83 5.83
C LYS A 323 16.40 5.50 5.36
N ILE A 324 16.75 5.05 4.16
CA ILE A 324 16.17 3.84 3.56
C ILE A 324 16.88 2.58 4.07
N ASP A 325 16.10 1.65 4.59
CA ASP A 325 16.54 0.30 4.90
C ASP A 325 16.48 -0.57 3.63
N PHE A 326 17.54 -0.54 2.83
CA PHE A 326 17.61 -1.27 1.57
C PHE A 326 17.55 -2.79 1.74
N GLU A 327 17.95 -3.32 2.89
CA GLU A 327 17.81 -4.74 3.18
C GLU A 327 16.34 -5.12 3.29
N LYS A 328 15.56 -4.38 4.10
CA LYS A 328 14.14 -4.64 4.27
C LYS A 328 13.33 -4.30 3.01
N LEU A 329 13.68 -3.22 2.30
CA LEU A 329 13.07 -2.87 1.02
C LEU A 329 13.22 -4.00 -0.01
N SER A 330 14.42 -4.61 -0.13
CA SER A 330 14.64 -5.71 -1.06
C SER A 330 13.84 -6.97 -0.70
N ARG A 331 13.70 -7.29 0.58
CA ARG A 331 12.87 -8.41 1.07
C ARG A 331 11.39 -8.19 0.75
N VAL A 332 10.88 -6.98 0.99
CA VAL A 332 9.51 -6.61 0.69
C VAL A 332 9.25 -6.70 -0.81
N THR A 333 10.13 -6.12 -1.64
CA THR A 333 10.01 -6.16 -3.11
C THR A 333 10.06 -7.61 -3.62
N TYR A 334 10.95 -8.44 -3.09
CA TYR A 334 10.99 -9.86 -3.42
C TYR A 334 9.72 -10.60 -2.99
N GLY A 335 9.20 -10.29 -1.80
CA GLY A 335 7.92 -10.84 -1.35
C GLY A 335 6.75 -10.45 -2.25
N ILE A 336 6.72 -9.21 -2.72
CA ILE A 336 5.72 -8.72 -3.68
C ILE A 336 5.85 -9.48 -5.01
N SER A 337 7.06 -9.77 -5.49
CA SER A 337 7.24 -10.55 -6.73
C SER A 337 6.64 -11.95 -6.61
N LYS A 338 6.77 -12.60 -5.45
CA LYS A 338 6.12 -13.90 -5.18
C LYS A 338 4.60 -13.81 -5.21
N VAL A 339 4.04 -12.78 -4.59
CA VAL A 339 2.60 -12.52 -4.61
C VAL A 339 2.10 -12.31 -6.05
N ILE A 340 2.82 -11.52 -6.85
CA ILE A 340 2.46 -11.29 -8.24
C ILE A 340 2.45 -12.61 -9.03
N ARG A 341 3.49 -13.47 -8.86
CA ARG A 341 3.56 -14.78 -9.51
C ARG A 341 2.34 -15.63 -9.22
N ASP A 342 1.91 -15.71 -7.96
CA ASP A 342 0.69 -16.42 -7.57
C ASP A 342 -0.55 -15.86 -8.28
N PHE A 343 -0.72 -14.53 -8.26
CA PHE A 343 -1.91 -13.89 -8.83
C PHE A 343 -2.00 -14.05 -10.34
N VAL A 344 -0.87 -13.99 -11.04
CA VAL A 344 -0.86 -14.10 -12.50
C VAL A 344 -0.72 -15.54 -12.98
N GLY A 345 -0.57 -16.51 -12.08
CA GLY A 345 -0.48 -17.94 -12.41
C GLY A 345 0.85 -18.32 -13.05
N LEU A 346 1.95 -17.79 -12.54
CA LEU A 346 3.31 -18.23 -12.88
C LEU A 346 3.76 -19.25 -11.82
N GLU A 347 4.17 -20.45 -12.28
CA GLU A 347 4.83 -21.39 -11.39
C GLU A 347 6.14 -20.80 -10.86
N GLY A 348 6.39 -21.01 -9.56
CA GLY A 348 7.52 -20.42 -8.84
C GLY A 348 8.87 -21.04 -9.16
#